data_ac147decc2002d72e10a1d7f7f4a4015
#
_entry.id   ac147decc2002d72e10a1d7f7f4a4015
#
_cell.length_a   1.000
_cell.length_b   1.000
_cell.length_c   1.000
_cell.angle_alpha   90.00
_cell.angle_beta   90.00
_cell.angle_gamma   90.00
#
_symmetry.space_group_name_H-M   'P 1'
#
loop_
_entity.id
_entity.type
_entity.pdbx_description
1 polymer ?
#
loop_
_entity_poly.entity_id
_entity_poly.type
_entity_poly.pdbx_seq_one_letter_code
_entity_poly.pdbx_strand_id
1 'polypeptide(L)'
;MDAERLFFISMGATWLILFYHVFLTVGGYKHFLKTMHDDDIDIKMDYYPFVSVLVPAHNEEAVIGRTVEALGRFAYPKDRYEIIVINDCSSDKTGLILEEKQKKLSQLKVVTLRPPIGAKGKSNALNHGLKASCGEYVAVYDADNTPERGALLQLVHKLYNNDKLGAVVGKFRTRNRNVNYLTRFINIETLSFQWLLQASRCYWFGLTTIPGTNFVVRRSILESINGWNDQALTEDTELTIRIYDFGYTIFWYPHAVTWEQEPESLRVWMKQRTRWARGNLWIISQYLLRIFQLKDRKIGTDIVYFAFTYFVFFAAVIISDILFVFL
;
A
#
# COMPACT_ATOMS: atom_id res chain seq x y z
N MET A 1 -4.31 42.33 -0.59
CA MET A 1 -5.56 41.52 -0.69
C MET A 1 -6.25 41.65 0.64
N ASP A 2 -7.50 42.13 0.66
CA ASP A 2 -8.21 42.39 1.91
C ASP A 2 -8.51 41.07 2.65
N ALA A 3 -8.53 41.13 3.99
CA ALA A 3 -8.75 39.92 4.84
C ALA A 3 -10.01 39.16 4.47
N GLU A 4 -11.11 39.88 4.19
CA GLU A 4 -12.38 39.28 3.73
C GLU A 4 -12.21 38.49 2.43
N ARG A 5 -11.52 39.04 1.41
CA ARG A 5 -11.28 38.32 0.14
C ARG A 5 -10.45 37.05 0.37
N LEU A 6 -9.41 37.14 1.22
CA LEU A 6 -8.59 35.99 1.54
C LEU A 6 -9.41 34.92 2.27
N PHE A 7 -10.28 35.31 3.19
CA PHE A 7 -11.22 34.41 3.88
C PHE A 7 -12.14 33.67 2.89
N PHE A 8 -12.80 34.41 1.97
CA PHE A 8 -13.69 33.78 0.98
C PHE A 8 -12.94 32.85 0.02
N ILE A 9 -11.71 33.18 -0.40
CA ILE A 9 -10.90 32.31 -1.24
C ILE A 9 -10.52 31.02 -0.48
N SER A 10 -10.08 31.15 0.77
CA SER A 10 -9.70 29.97 1.59
C SER A 10 -10.91 29.08 1.89
N MET A 11 -12.06 29.67 2.20
CA MET A 11 -13.32 28.95 2.40
C MET A 11 -13.76 28.26 1.09
N GLY A 12 -13.68 28.94 -0.05
CA GLY A 12 -13.97 28.34 -1.36
C GLY A 12 -13.09 27.14 -1.68
N ALA A 13 -11.79 27.20 -1.41
CA ALA A 13 -10.89 26.07 -1.57
C ALA A 13 -11.26 24.89 -0.65
N THR A 14 -11.67 25.17 0.59
CA THR A 14 -12.14 24.14 1.55
C THR A 14 -13.41 23.46 1.04
N TRP A 15 -14.41 24.25 0.59
CA TRP A 15 -15.64 23.70 0.04
C TRP A 15 -15.41 22.88 -1.23
N LEU A 16 -14.51 23.29 -2.12
CA LEU A 16 -14.17 22.55 -3.32
C LEU A 16 -13.67 21.13 -2.98
N ILE A 17 -12.77 21.02 -2.00
CA ILE A 17 -12.27 19.73 -1.54
C ILE A 17 -13.38 18.90 -0.88
N LEU A 18 -14.26 19.49 -0.08
CA LEU A 18 -15.39 18.79 0.53
C LEU A 18 -16.35 18.23 -0.53
N PHE A 19 -16.73 19.01 -1.53
CA PHE A 19 -17.54 18.52 -2.65
C PHE A 19 -16.87 17.40 -3.43
N TYR A 20 -15.56 17.51 -3.65
CA TYR A 20 -14.79 16.43 -4.26
C TYR A 20 -14.85 15.14 -3.43
N HIS A 21 -14.76 15.22 -2.10
CA HIS A 21 -14.89 14.04 -1.22
C HIS A 21 -16.31 13.45 -1.23
N VAL A 22 -17.35 14.27 -1.34
CA VAL A 22 -18.72 13.78 -1.56
C VAL A 22 -18.82 13.00 -2.87
N PHE A 23 -18.27 13.54 -3.95
CA PHE A 23 -18.19 12.84 -5.24
C PHE A 23 -17.44 11.51 -5.12
N LEU A 24 -16.31 11.50 -4.41
CA LEU A 24 -15.55 10.26 -4.14
C LEU A 24 -16.39 9.26 -3.33
N THR A 25 -17.18 9.70 -2.35
CA THR A 25 -18.05 8.79 -1.56
C THR A 25 -19.01 8.01 -2.46
N VAL A 26 -19.60 8.66 -3.47
CA VAL A 26 -20.48 8.00 -4.45
C VAL A 26 -19.69 6.94 -5.25
N GLY A 27 -18.45 7.24 -5.64
CA GLY A 27 -17.59 6.29 -6.35
C GLY A 27 -17.24 5.07 -5.51
N GLY A 28 -16.91 5.29 -4.22
CA GLY A 28 -16.65 4.21 -3.27
C GLY A 28 -17.85 3.29 -3.08
N TYR A 29 -19.05 3.85 -2.96
CA TYR A 29 -20.28 3.08 -2.88
C TYR A 29 -20.56 2.28 -4.17
N LYS A 30 -20.37 2.87 -5.33
CA LYS A 30 -20.51 2.17 -6.63
C LYS A 30 -19.47 1.04 -6.78
N HIS A 31 -18.24 1.26 -6.32
CA HIS A 31 -17.22 0.21 -6.31
C HIS A 31 -17.64 -0.94 -5.38
N PHE A 32 -18.15 -0.62 -4.18
CA PHE A 32 -18.71 -1.63 -3.27
C PHE A 32 -19.80 -2.46 -3.95
N LEU A 33 -20.81 -1.83 -4.55
CA LEU A 33 -21.88 -2.56 -5.26
C LEU A 33 -21.35 -3.44 -6.40
N LYS A 34 -20.33 -2.99 -7.11
CA LYS A 34 -19.72 -3.73 -8.21
C LYS A 34 -18.98 -4.98 -7.73
N THR A 35 -18.40 -4.94 -6.52
CA THR A 35 -17.56 -6.02 -5.99
C THR A 35 -18.28 -6.88 -4.93
N MET A 36 -19.45 -6.46 -4.42
CA MET A 36 -20.11 -7.11 -3.28
C MET A 36 -20.47 -8.58 -3.50
N HIS A 37 -20.68 -9.00 -4.73
CA HIS A 37 -21.01 -10.40 -5.06
C HIS A 37 -19.76 -11.27 -5.33
N ASP A 38 -18.58 -10.69 -5.35
CA ASP A 38 -17.33 -11.43 -5.60
C ASP A 38 -16.93 -12.30 -4.38
N ASP A 39 -17.51 -12.07 -3.19
CA ASP A 39 -17.25 -12.87 -1.97
C ASP A 39 -17.82 -14.30 -2.06
N ASP A 40 -18.91 -14.50 -2.83
CA ASP A 40 -19.62 -15.78 -2.92
C ASP A 40 -19.06 -16.70 -4.00
N ILE A 41 -17.98 -16.30 -4.69
CA ILE A 41 -17.41 -17.05 -5.80
C ILE A 41 -16.43 -18.11 -5.27
N ASP A 42 -16.74 -19.38 -5.48
CA ASP A 42 -15.76 -20.48 -5.35
C ASP A 42 -14.70 -20.35 -6.45
N ILE A 43 -13.59 -19.65 -6.11
CA ILE A 43 -12.54 -19.33 -7.07
C ILE A 43 -11.78 -20.61 -7.43
N LYS A 44 -12.02 -21.10 -8.64
CA LYS A 44 -11.22 -22.15 -9.28
C LYS A 44 -10.49 -21.57 -10.46
N MET A 45 -9.22 -21.90 -10.61
CA MET A 45 -8.38 -21.48 -11.71
C MET A 45 -7.92 -22.73 -12.48
N ASP A 46 -7.92 -22.67 -13.81
CA ASP A 46 -7.39 -23.76 -14.65
C ASP A 46 -5.87 -23.85 -14.54
N TYR A 47 -5.22 -22.71 -14.29
CA TYR A 47 -3.79 -22.60 -14.05
C TYR A 47 -3.52 -21.73 -12.83
N TYR A 48 -2.68 -22.22 -11.93
CA TYR A 48 -2.21 -21.49 -10.76
C TYR A 48 -0.79 -20.96 -11.02
N PRO A 49 -0.59 -19.66 -11.32
CA PRO A 49 0.75 -19.08 -11.48
C PRO A 49 1.60 -19.29 -10.24
N PHE A 50 2.91 -19.47 -10.42
CA PHE A 50 3.81 -19.55 -9.26
C PHE A 50 4.01 -18.16 -8.65
N VAL A 51 3.80 -18.01 -7.33
CA VAL A 51 3.86 -16.74 -6.61
C VAL A 51 5.00 -16.72 -5.61
N SER A 52 5.83 -15.68 -5.66
CA SER A 52 6.82 -15.41 -4.61
C SER A 52 6.27 -14.34 -3.66
N VAL A 53 6.08 -14.71 -2.40
CA VAL A 53 5.60 -13.81 -1.33
C VAL A 53 6.81 -13.23 -0.62
N LEU A 54 7.07 -11.94 -0.78
CA LEU A 54 8.19 -11.22 -0.19
C LEU A 54 7.76 -10.56 1.12
N VAL A 55 8.55 -10.76 2.18
CA VAL A 55 8.32 -10.19 3.51
C VAL A 55 9.62 -9.55 4.01
N PRO A 56 9.81 -8.22 3.88
CA PRO A 56 10.94 -7.54 4.48
C PRO A 56 10.77 -7.47 6.00
N ALA A 57 11.79 -7.82 6.76
CA ALA A 57 11.77 -7.85 8.22
C ALA A 57 13.05 -7.26 8.83
N HIS A 58 12.88 -6.35 9.81
CA HIS A 58 13.97 -5.77 10.59
C HIS A 58 13.55 -5.57 12.04
N ASN A 59 14.06 -6.40 12.96
CA ASN A 59 13.71 -6.40 14.38
C ASN A 59 12.18 -6.60 14.62
N GLU A 60 11.66 -7.72 14.13
CA GLU A 60 10.25 -8.06 14.15
C GLU A 60 9.94 -9.32 15.00
N GLU A 61 10.75 -9.57 16.05
CA GLU A 61 10.60 -10.78 16.90
C GLU A 61 9.19 -10.96 17.48
N ALA A 62 8.49 -9.85 17.74
CA ALA A 62 7.16 -9.89 18.35
C ALA A 62 6.06 -10.39 17.41
N VAL A 63 6.25 -10.28 16.09
CA VAL A 63 5.17 -10.47 15.11
C VAL A 63 5.49 -11.46 13.98
N ILE A 64 6.76 -11.58 13.58
CA ILE A 64 7.17 -12.34 12.39
C ILE A 64 6.73 -13.80 12.41
N GLY A 65 6.77 -14.45 13.57
CA GLY A 65 6.35 -15.86 13.71
C GLY A 65 4.88 -16.08 13.31
N ARG A 66 4.00 -15.17 13.72
CA ARG A 66 2.57 -15.21 13.40
C ARG A 66 2.32 -14.90 11.92
N THR A 67 3.04 -13.93 11.38
CA THR A 67 2.94 -13.55 9.97
C THR A 67 3.31 -14.72 9.06
N VAL A 68 4.45 -15.36 9.29
CA VAL A 68 4.90 -16.52 8.52
C VAL A 68 3.90 -17.69 8.61
N GLU A 69 3.32 -17.94 9.79
CA GLU A 69 2.28 -18.95 9.95
C GLU A 69 1.01 -18.62 9.16
N ALA A 70 0.58 -17.36 9.15
CA ALA A 70 -0.59 -16.94 8.39
C ALA A 70 -0.36 -17.09 6.87
N LEU A 71 0.80 -16.68 6.37
CA LEU A 71 1.21 -16.87 4.97
C LEU A 71 1.27 -18.36 4.59
N GLY A 72 1.77 -19.20 5.49
CA GLY A 72 1.79 -20.66 5.31
C GLY A 72 0.40 -21.31 5.23
N ARG A 73 -0.67 -20.60 5.61
CA ARG A 73 -2.06 -21.08 5.59
C ARG A 73 -2.88 -20.62 4.38
N PHE A 74 -2.29 -19.97 3.41
CA PHE A 74 -3.01 -19.55 2.19
C PHE A 74 -3.77 -20.72 1.54
N ALA A 75 -5.00 -20.43 1.11
CA ALA A 75 -5.82 -21.31 0.29
C ALA A 75 -5.34 -21.23 -1.19
N TYR A 76 -4.07 -21.52 -1.39
CA TYR A 76 -3.38 -21.57 -2.67
C TYR A 76 -2.59 -22.89 -2.72
N PRO A 77 -2.42 -23.56 -3.88
CA PRO A 77 -1.65 -24.81 -3.96
C PRO A 77 -0.26 -24.66 -3.35
N LYS A 78 0.13 -25.56 -2.46
CA LYS A 78 1.36 -25.44 -1.66
C LYS A 78 2.64 -25.53 -2.48
N ASP A 79 2.58 -26.15 -3.63
CA ASP A 79 3.65 -26.27 -4.62
C ASP A 79 3.68 -25.10 -5.60
N ARG A 80 2.74 -24.14 -5.48
CA ARG A 80 2.60 -22.98 -6.38
C ARG A 80 2.90 -21.65 -5.74
N TYR A 81 3.47 -21.63 -4.53
CA TYR A 81 4.01 -20.41 -3.94
C TYR A 81 5.17 -20.70 -3.01
N GLU A 82 6.00 -19.70 -2.83
CA GLU A 82 7.08 -19.63 -1.86
C GLU A 82 6.93 -18.39 -0.98
N ILE A 83 7.43 -18.44 0.23
CA ILE A 83 7.50 -17.31 1.16
C ILE A 83 8.97 -16.98 1.34
N ILE A 84 9.37 -15.77 1.00
CA ILE A 84 10.75 -15.29 1.14
C ILE A 84 10.75 -14.18 2.18
N VAL A 85 11.26 -14.48 3.37
CA VAL A 85 11.46 -13.46 4.40
C VAL A 85 12.88 -12.92 4.24
N ILE A 86 12.98 -11.61 4.06
CA ILE A 86 14.25 -10.91 3.95
C ILE A 86 14.57 -10.31 5.32
N ASN A 87 15.43 -11.02 6.08
CA ASN A 87 15.92 -10.57 7.37
C ASN A 87 17.01 -9.52 7.18
N ASP A 88 16.62 -8.25 7.23
CA ASP A 88 17.51 -7.12 6.95
C ASP A 88 18.25 -6.66 8.21
N CYS A 89 19.35 -7.34 8.54
CA CYS A 89 20.24 -6.96 9.66
C CYS A 89 19.52 -6.90 11.03
N SER A 90 18.57 -7.81 11.32
CA SER A 90 17.94 -7.84 12.64
C SER A 90 18.95 -8.21 13.73
N SER A 91 18.86 -7.53 14.86
CA SER A 91 19.71 -7.73 16.06
C SER A 91 18.97 -8.43 17.21
N ASP A 92 17.64 -8.60 17.08
CA ASP A 92 16.75 -9.28 18.01
C ASP A 92 16.60 -10.78 17.65
N LYS A 93 15.60 -11.44 18.21
CA LYS A 93 15.34 -12.88 17.97
C LYS A 93 14.65 -13.18 16.63
N THR A 94 14.45 -12.20 15.75
CA THR A 94 13.80 -12.39 14.43
C THR A 94 14.43 -13.54 13.66
N GLY A 95 15.77 -13.56 13.55
CA GLY A 95 16.50 -14.61 12.85
C GLY A 95 16.25 -16.01 13.42
N LEU A 96 16.34 -16.17 14.74
CA LEU A 96 16.10 -17.45 15.44
C LEU A 96 14.68 -17.97 15.21
N ILE A 97 13.68 -17.09 15.28
CA ILE A 97 12.28 -17.44 15.04
C ILE A 97 12.11 -17.93 13.59
N LEU A 98 12.72 -17.26 12.63
CA LEU A 98 12.65 -17.64 11.22
C LEU A 98 13.30 -19.01 10.95
N GLU A 99 14.44 -19.28 11.55
CA GLU A 99 15.13 -20.59 11.45
C GLU A 99 14.23 -21.74 12.01
N GLU A 100 13.56 -21.50 13.13
CA GLU A 100 12.60 -22.48 13.69
C GLU A 100 11.41 -22.71 12.76
N LYS A 101 10.83 -21.63 12.20
CA LYS A 101 9.68 -21.70 11.28
C LYS A 101 10.05 -22.39 9.96
N GLN A 102 11.26 -22.16 9.45
CA GLN A 102 11.75 -22.79 8.22
C GLN A 102 11.80 -24.31 8.30
N LYS A 103 12.07 -24.87 9.49
CA LYS A 103 12.02 -26.32 9.72
C LYS A 103 10.61 -26.92 9.62
N LYS A 104 9.57 -26.09 9.81
CA LYS A 104 8.15 -26.51 9.84
C LYS A 104 7.39 -26.18 8.57
N LEU A 105 7.87 -25.22 7.76
CA LEU A 105 7.21 -24.71 6.58
C LEU A 105 8.12 -24.85 5.36
N SER A 106 7.86 -25.82 4.51
CA SER A 106 8.65 -26.13 3.32
C SER A 106 8.69 -25.01 2.30
N GLN A 107 7.64 -24.16 2.26
CA GLN A 107 7.55 -23.01 1.38
C GLN A 107 8.39 -21.81 1.86
N LEU A 108 8.87 -21.82 3.12
CA LEU A 108 9.61 -20.69 3.69
C LEU A 108 11.08 -20.72 3.32
N LYS A 109 11.56 -19.63 2.74
CA LYS A 109 12.97 -19.32 2.52
C LYS A 109 13.32 -18.06 3.32
N VAL A 110 14.52 -18.04 3.89
CA VAL A 110 15.04 -16.88 4.63
C VAL A 110 16.27 -16.36 3.90
N VAL A 111 16.25 -15.10 3.54
CA VAL A 111 17.39 -14.36 2.97
C VAL A 111 17.88 -13.40 4.04
N THR A 112 19.07 -13.68 4.60
CA THR A 112 19.66 -12.82 5.63
C THR A 112 20.65 -11.85 4.99
N LEU A 113 20.34 -10.56 5.09
CA LEU A 113 21.24 -9.50 4.68
C LEU A 113 22.13 -9.08 5.84
N ARG A 114 23.38 -8.72 5.51
CA ARG A 114 24.36 -8.22 6.47
C ARG A 114 25.00 -6.93 5.92
N PRO A 115 25.55 -6.05 6.79
CA PRO A 115 26.31 -4.91 6.30
C PRO A 115 27.52 -5.36 5.43
N PRO A 116 27.84 -4.64 4.36
CA PRO A 116 27.26 -3.37 3.89
C PRO A 116 26.07 -3.51 2.92
N ILE A 117 25.57 -4.73 2.71
CA ILE A 117 24.50 -5.02 1.74
C ILE A 117 23.13 -4.64 2.32
N GLY A 118 22.85 -5.00 3.58
CA GLY A 118 21.63 -4.72 4.29
C GLY A 118 21.64 -3.39 5.04
N ALA A 119 20.57 -3.15 5.82
CA ALA A 119 20.29 -1.93 6.59
C ALA A 119 20.14 -0.68 5.72
N LYS A 120 19.67 -0.84 4.47
CA LYS A 120 19.45 0.25 3.50
C LYS A 120 17.97 0.55 3.25
N GLY A 121 17.07 -0.03 4.05
CA GLY A 121 15.64 0.21 3.96
C GLY A 121 14.87 -0.86 3.18
N LYS A 122 13.53 -0.69 3.17
CA LYS A 122 12.57 -1.67 2.67
C LYS A 122 12.76 -1.97 1.17
N SER A 123 13.00 -0.96 0.35
CA SER A 123 13.26 -1.11 -1.10
C SER A 123 14.44 -2.05 -1.37
N ASN A 124 15.56 -1.82 -0.68
CA ASN A 124 16.74 -2.65 -0.82
C ASN A 124 16.44 -4.12 -0.42
N ALA A 125 15.75 -4.33 0.70
CA ALA A 125 15.34 -5.67 1.13
C ALA A 125 14.44 -6.35 0.09
N LEU A 126 13.43 -5.65 -0.43
CA LEU A 126 12.53 -6.17 -1.48
C LEU A 126 13.27 -6.49 -2.78
N ASN A 127 14.24 -5.67 -3.19
CA ASN A 127 15.07 -5.94 -4.36
C ASN A 127 15.93 -7.20 -4.19
N HIS A 128 16.45 -7.45 -2.99
CA HIS A 128 17.16 -8.70 -2.69
C HIS A 128 16.19 -9.89 -2.67
N GLY A 129 14.99 -9.73 -2.14
CA GLY A 129 13.94 -10.73 -2.21
C GLY A 129 13.52 -11.07 -3.64
N LEU A 130 13.37 -10.06 -4.50
CA LEU A 130 13.04 -10.23 -5.92
C LEU A 130 14.13 -11.06 -6.65
N LYS A 131 15.40 -10.78 -6.39
CA LYS A 131 16.53 -11.55 -6.97
C LYS A 131 16.55 -13.02 -6.50
N ALA A 132 16.13 -13.29 -5.26
CA ALA A 132 16.10 -14.63 -4.67
C ALA A 132 14.83 -15.42 -5.03
N SER A 133 13.85 -14.79 -5.68
CA SER A 133 12.54 -15.32 -5.98
C SER A 133 12.42 -15.77 -7.44
N CYS A 134 11.46 -16.68 -7.74
CA CYS A 134 11.25 -17.21 -9.09
C CYS A 134 9.78 -17.15 -9.56
N GLY A 135 8.86 -16.59 -8.77
CA GLY A 135 7.44 -16.53 -9.10
C GLY A 135 7.14 -15.68 -10.33
N GLU A 136 6.15 -16.08 -11.11
CA GLU A 136 5.57 -15.29 -12.21
C GLU A 136 4.92 -14.01 -11.67
N TYR A 137 4.39 -14.10 -10.46
CA TYR A 137 3.84 -12.99 -9.70
C TYR A 137 4.61 -12.80 -8.40
N VAL A 138 4.69 -11.57 -7.94
CA VAL A 138 5.32 -11.20 -6.69
C VAL A 138 4.25 -10.59 -5.78
N ALA A 139 4.05 -11.20 -4.62
CA ALA A 139 3.22 -10.67 -3.56
C ALA A 139 4.09 -10.00 -2.49
N VAL A 140 3.63 -8.92 -1.89
CA VAL A 140 4.34 -8.25 -0.79
C VAL A 140 3.43 -8.14 0.42
N TYR A 141 3.97 -8.55 1.58
CA TYR A 141 3.34 -8.40 2.89
C TYR A 141 4.36 -7.84 3.89
N ASP A 142 3.93 -6.93 4.76
CA ASP A 142 4.77 -6.46 5.86
C ASP A 142 4.91 -7.52 6.95
N ALA A 143 5.96 -7.42 7.76
CA ALA A 143 6.32 -8.42 8.77
C ALA A 143 5.30 -8.57 9.91
N ASP A 144 4.38 -7.63 10.08
CA ASP A 144 3.30 -7.61 11.08
C ASP A 144 1.93 -8.02 10.54
N ASN A 145 1.84 -8.32 9.25
CA ASN A 145 0.61 -8.66 8.56
C ASN A 145 0.10 -10.06 8.92
N THR A 146 -1.21 -10.19 8.97
CA THR A 146 -1.88 -11.49 9.10
C THR A 146 -2.96 -11.57 8.03
N PRO A 147 -2.63 -12.04 6.82
CA PRO A 147 -3.59 -12.16 5.75
C PRO A 147 -4.61 -13.27 6.03
N GLU A 148 -5.82 -13.09 5.53
CA GLU A 148 -6.84 -14.11 5.49
C GLU A 148 -6.47 -15.22 4.50
N ARG A 149 -6.97 -16.43 4.71
CA ARG A 149 -6.55 -17.62 3.93
C ARG A 149 -6.79 -17.46 2.42
N GLY A 150 -7.87 -16.78 2.02
CA GLY A 150 -8.23 -16.55 0.62
C GLY A 150 -7.50 -15.38 -0.05
N ALA A 151 -6.80 -14.55 0.71
CA ALA A 151 -6.30 -13.27 0.20
C ALA A 151 -5.37 -13.42 -1.02
N LEU A 152 -4.41 -14.33 -0.97
CA LEU A 152 -3.49 -14.56 -2.09
C LEU A 152 -4.22 -15.04 -3.35
N LEU A 153 -5.12 -16.02 -3.21
CA LEU A 153 -5.89 -16.56 -4.32
C LEU A 153 -6.74 -15.48 -5.01
N GLN A 154 -7.39 -14.65 -4.21
CA GLN A 154 -8.24 -13.57 -4.68
C GLN A 154 -7.46 -12.50 -5.45
N LEU A 155 -6.28 -12.08 -4.94
CA LEU A 155 -5.40 -11.14 -5.63
C LEU A 155 -4.89 -11.70 -6.96
N VAL A 156 -4.39 -12.95 -6.93
CA VAL A 156 -3.86 -13.63 -8.11
C VAL A 156 -4.95 -13.83 -9.16
N HIS A 157 -6.12 -14.30 -8.78
CA HIS A 157 -7.25 -14.50 -9.69
C HIS A 157 -7.64 -13.21 -10.43
N LYS A 158 -7.74 -12.08 -9.70
CA LYS A 158 -8.03 -10.78 -10.33
C LYS A 158 -6.93 -10.34 -11.29
N LEU A 159 -5.66 -10.55 -10.95
CA LEU A 159 -4.52 -10.18 -11.79
C LEU A 159 -4.42 -11.09 -13.03
N TYR A 160 -4.64 -12.39 -12.85
CA TYR A 160 -4.54 -13.39 -13.92
C TYR A 160 -5.58 -13.15 -15.03
N ASN A 161 -6.81 -12.80 -14.65
CA ASN A 161 -7.93 -12.62 -15.58
C ASN A 161 -7.95 -11.25 -16.30
N ASN A 162 -6.92 -10.41 -16.13
CA ASN A 162 -6.90 -9.09 -16.76
C ASN A 162 -5.47 -8.63 -17.08
N ASP A 163 -5.10 -8.75 -18.36
CA ASP A 163 -3.75 -8.40 -18.85
C ASP A 163 -3.43 -6.90 -18.76
N LYS A 164 -4.43 -6.03 -18.62
CA LYS A 164 -4.20 -4.59 -18.42
C LYS A 164 -3.78 -4.26 -17.01
N LEU A 165 -3.99 -5.19 -16.05
CA LEU A 165 -3.58 -4.99 -14.68
C LEU A 165 -2.09 -5.33 -14.52
N GLY A 166 -1.34 -4.38 -14.00
CA GLY A 166 0.04 -4.56 -13.54
C GLY A 166 0.10 -5.09 -12.11
N ALA A 167 -0.84 -4.65 -11.28
CA ALA A 167 -0.94 -5.08 -9.90
C ALA A 167 -2.40 -5.10 -9.41
N VAL A 168 -2.64 -5.86 -8.35
CA VAL A 168 -3.89 -5.86 -7.57
C VAL A 168 -3.55 -5.67 -6.11
N VAL A 169 -4.28 -4.76 -5.47
CA VAL A 169 -4.10 -4.37 -4.07
C VAL A 169 -5.31 -4.84 -3.27
N GLY A 170 -5.08 -5.48 -2.14
CA GLY A 170 -6.12 -5.89 -1.21
C GLY A 170 -6.48 -4.83 -0.18
N LYS A 171 -7.38 -5.23 0.73
CA LYS A 171 -7.81 -4.42 1.86
C LYS A 171 -7.02 -4.79 3.11
N PHE A 172 -6.68 -3.80 3.91
CA PHE A 172 -6.13 -4.00 5.24
C PHE A 172 -7.11 -3.55 6.32
N ARG A 173 -7.06 -4.22 7.47
CA ARG A 173 -7.91 -3.99 8.64
C ARG A 173 -7.05 -3.83 9.89
N THR A 174 -7.44 -2.93 10.76
CA THR A 174 -6.79 -2.70 12.05
C THR A 174 -7.16 -3.80 13.05
N ARG A 175 -6.17 -4.58 13.49
CA ARG A 175 -6.35 -5.67 14.46
C ARG A 175 -6.64 -5.14 15.86
N ASN A 176 -5.85 -4.17 16.29
CA ASN A 176 -5.92 -3.58 17.63
C ASN A 176 -6.83 -2.35 17.73
N ARG A 177 -7.84 -2.24 16.86
CA ARG A 177 -8.75 -1.07 16.77
C ARG A 177 -9.47 -0.70 18.07
N ASN A 178 -9.58 -1.62 19.04
CA ASN A 178 -10.30 -1.42 20.29
C ASN A 178 -9.39 -1.14 21.50
N VAL A 179 -8.07 -1.03 21.33
CA VAL A 179 -7.10 -0.88 22.41
C VAL A 179 -7.24 0.49 23.09
N ASN A 180 -7.32 1.57 22.30
CA ASN A 180 -7.47 2.93 22.83
C ASN A 180 -8.15 3.86 21.80
N TYR A 181 -8.33 5.15 22.16
CA TYR A 181 -8.94 6.13 21.24
C TYR A 181 -8.11 6.37 19.98
N LEU A 182 -6.77 6.40 20.09
CA LEU A 182 -5.89 6.58 18.93
C LEU A 182 -6.09 5.47 17.90
N THR A 183 -6.09 4.20 18.32
CA THR A 183 -6.29 3.07 17.41
C THR A 183 -7.70 3.04 16.79
N ARG A 184 -8.72 3.58 17.50
CA ARG A 184 -10.06 3.78 16.91
C ARG A 184 -10.05 4.84 15.82
N PHE A 185 -9.39 5.98 16.04
CA PHE A 185 -9.26 7.03 15.03
C PHE A 185 -8.46 6.55 13.81
N ILE A 186 -7.36 5.84 14.03
CA ILE A 186 -6.58 5.24 12.92
C ILE A 186 -7.44 4.25 12.12
N ASN A 187 -8.27 3.44 12.79
CA ASN A 187 -9.19 2.55 12.09
C ASN A 187 -10.21 3.30 11.21
N ILE A 188 -10.74 4.45 11.67
CA ILE A 188 -11.63 5.30 10.85
C ILE A 188 -10.86 5.89 9.67
N GLU A 189 -9.65 6.41 9.90
CA GLU A 189 -8.76 6.91 8.85
C GLU A 189 -8.48 5.84 7.80
N THR A 190 -8.14 4.63 8.23
CA THR A 190 -7.89 3.46 7.37
C THR A 190 -9.11 3.11 6.51
N LEU A 191 -10.31 3.07 7.10
CA LEU A 191 -11.55 2.81 6.37
C LEU A 191 -11.86 3.93 5.37
N SER A 192 -11.67 5.19 5.77
CA SER A 192 -11.86 6.35 4.90
C SER A 192 -10.88 6.33 3.73
N PHE A 193 -9.61 6.08 3.97
CA PHE A 193 -8.61 5.95 2.90
C PHE A 193 -9.01 4.87 1.89
N GLN A 194 -9.41 3.70 2.35
CA GLN A 194 -9.71 2.59 1.46
C GLN A 194 -11.02 2.78 0.68
N TRP A 195 -12.09 3.24 1.33
CA TRP A 195 -13.39 3.35 0.68
C TRP A 195 -13.61 4.70 -0.03
N LEU A 196 -13.15 5.82 0.56
CA LEU A 196 -13.32 7.14 -0.05
C LEU A 196 -12.22 7.45 -1.07
N LEU A 197 -10.98 7.00 -0.85
CA LEU A 197 -9.90 7.29 -1.79
C LEU A 197 -9.60 6.11 -2.73
N GLN A 198 -9.26 4.93 -2.22
CA GLN A 198 -8.85 3.82 -3.07
C GLN A 198 -10.00 3.29 -3.94
N ALA A 199 -11.14 2.92 -3.33
CA ALA A 199 -12.28 2.36 -4.04
C ALA A 199 -12.89 3.34 -5.05
N SER A 200 -13.08 4.59 -4.64
CA SER A 200 -13.67 5.60 -5.50
C SER A 200 -12.80 5.96 -6.69
N ARG A 201 -11.50 6.16 -6.45
CA ARG A 201 -10.54 6.47 -7.53
C ARG A 201 -10.35 5.29 -8.47
N CYS A 202 -10.37 4.06 -7.94
CA CYS A 202 -10.40 2.85 -8.73
C CYS A 202 -11.64 2.81 -9.64
N TYR A 203 -12.82 3.16 -9.10
CA TYR A 203 -14.07 3.15 -9.85
C TYR A 203 -14.14 4.24 -10.93
N TRP A 204 -13.88 5.51 -10.55
CA TRP A 204 -14.04 6.66 -11.44
C TRP A 204 -12.90 6.81 -12.45
N PHE A 205 -11.67 6.58 -12.01
CA PHE A 205 -10.49 6.96 -12.77
C PHE A 205 -9.61 5.77 -13.16
N GLY A 206 -9.87 4.57 -12.60
CA GLY A 206 -8.97 3.42 -12.73
C GLY A 206 -7.63 3.66 -12.01
N LEU A 207 -7.62 4.51 -10.98
CA LEU A 207 -6.44 4.84 -10.18
C LEU A 207 -6.48 4.19 -8.81
N THR A 208 -5.43 3.50 -8.44
CA THR A 208 -5.24 2.87 -7.13
C THR A 208 -3.79 3.03 -6.73
N THR A 209 -3.54 3.38 -5.48
CA THR A 209 -2.17 3.47 -4.94
C THR A 209 -1.83 2.17 -4.22
N ILE A 210 -0.62 1.66 -4.40
CA ILE A 210 -0.09 0.53 -3.62
C ILE A 210 0.25 1.05 -2.21
N PRO A 211 -0.28 0.46 -1.13
CA PRO A 211 -0.06 0.94 0.24
C PRO A 211 1.15 0.29 0.93
N GLY A 212 2.04 -0.33 0.18
CA GLY A 212 3.26 -0.98 0.69
C GLY A 212 3.09 -2.43 1.12
N THR A 213 1.88 -2.94 1.23
CA THR A 213 1.56 -4.29 1.67
C THR A 213 0.30 -4.85 1.03
N ASN A 214 0.06 -6.17 1.16
CA ASN A 214 -1.12 -6.88 0.65
C ASN A 214 -1.44 -6.57 -0.82
N PHE A 215 -0.45 -6.73 -1.67
CA PHE A 215 -0.62 -6.59 -3.11
C PHE A 215 0.15 -7.68 -3.88
N VAL A 216 -0.29 -7.93 -5.10
CA VAL A 216 0.38 -8.81 -6.07
C VAL A 216 0.67 -8.01 -7.33
N VAL A 217 1.86 -8.17 -7.87
CA VAL A 217 2.33 -7.50 -9.09
C VAL A 217 2.94 -8.53 -10.05
N ARG A 218 2.84 -8.27 -11.36
CA ARG A 218 3.51 -9.10 -12.37
C ARG A 218 5.03 -8.94 -12.25
N ARG A 219 5.77 -10.04 -12.16
CA ARG A 219 7.25 -10.01 -12.13
C ARG A 219 7.83 -9.27 -13.34
N SER A 220 7.31 -9.53 -14.53
CA SER A 220 7.78 -8.90 -15.76
C SER A 220 7.77 -7.36 -15.70
N ILE A 221 6.79 -6.79 -14.99
CA ILE A 221 6.71 -5.34 -14.78
C ILE A 221 7.82 -4.90 -13.83
N LEU A 222 7.98 -5.57 -12.67
CA LEU A 222 9.05 -5.23 -11.72
C LEU A 222 10.43 -5.29 -12.37
N GLU A 223 10.69 -6.31 -13.18
CA GLU A 223 11.95 -6.46 -13.91
C GLU A 223 12.14 -5.34 -14.95
N SER A 224 11.08 -4.99 -15.69
CA SER A 224 11.12 -3.93 -16.70
C SER A 224 11.37 -2.55 -16.11
N ILE A 225 10.94 -2.31 -14.87
CA ILE A 225 11.15 -1.05 -14.16
C ILE A 225 12.34 -1.11 -13.17
N ASN A 226 13.17 -2.17 -13.21
CA ASN A 226 14.32 -2.39 -12.33
C ASN A 226 13.98 -2.47 -10.82
N GLY A 227 12.85 -3.09 -10.48
CA GLY A 227 12.44 -3.31 -9.08
C GLY A 227 12.00 -2.04 -8.35
N TRP A 228 12.24 -2.01 -7.03
CA TRP A 228 11.93 -0.86 -6.17
C TRP A 228 13.05 0.18 -6.20
N ASN A 229 12.69 1.45 -6.13
CA ASN A 229 13.64 2.56 -6.09
C ASN A 229 14.22 2.71 -4.67
N ASP A 230 15.50 2.44 -4.50
CA ASP A 230 16.18 2.50 -3.19
C ASP A 230 16.31 3.94 -2.64
N GLN A 231 16.07 4.97 -3.46
CA GLN A 231 16.10 6.37 -3.03
C GLN A 231 14.72 6.87 -2.57
N ALA A 232 13.65 6.13 -2.88
CA ALA A 232 12.30 6.54 -2.51
C ALA A 232 12.03 6.28 -1.02
N LEU A 233 11.55 7.31 -0.31
CA LEU A 233 11.12 7.19 1.09
C LEU A 233 9.77 6.46 1.24
N THR A 234 8.95 6.52 0.19
CA THR A 234 7.68 5.80 0.02
C THR A 234 7.78 5.02 -1.29
N GLU A 235 8.41 3.86 -1.19
CA GLU A 235 8.72 2.97 -2.32
C GLU A 235 7.47 2.45 -3.04
N ASP A 236 6.39 2.35 -2.32
CA ASP A 236 5.08 1.90 -2.76
C ASP A 236 4.36 2.93 -3.65
N THR A 237 4.35 4.20 -3.22
CA THR A 237 3.78 5.30 -3.99
C THR A 237 4.61 5.54 -5.26
N GLU A 238 5.92 5.46 -5.17
CA GLU A 238 6.83 5.59 -6.31
C GLU A 238 6.64 4.43 -7.30
N LEU A 239 6.54 3.20 -6.82
CA LEU A 239 6.22 2.02 -7.62
C LEU A 239 4.87 2.18 -8.34
N THR A 240 3.86 2.71 -7.65
CA THR A 240 2.55 3.01 -8.22
C THR A 240 2.68 3.88 -9.47
N ILE A 241 3.41 4.99 -9.39
CA ILE A 241 3.59 5.92 -10.51
C ILE A 241 4.26 5.23 -11.69
N ARG A 242 5.32 4.45 -11.45
CA ARG A 242 6.04 3.75 -12.52
C ARG A 242 5.20 2.68 -13.20
N ILE A 243 4.35 1.95 -12.48
CA ILE A 243 3.44 0.97 -13.07
C ILE A 243 2.48 1.66 -14.06
N TYR A 244 1.88 2.80 -13.68
CA TYR A 244 1.01 3.57 -14.56
C TYR A 244 1.78 4.18 -15.74
N ASP A 245 2.96 4.73 -15.50
CA ASP A 245 3.80 5.31 -16.57
C ASP A 245 4.28 4.24 -17.56
N PHE A 246 4.40 2.99 -17.11
CA PHE A 246 4.71 1.85 -17.98
C PHE A 246 3.49 1.38 -18.81
N GLY A 247 2.29 1.91 -18.53
CA GLY A 247 1.06 1.67 -19.31
C GLY A 247 0.13 0.60 -18.71
N TYR A 248 0.38 0.15 -17.49
CA TYR A 248 -0.50 -0.77 -16.77
C TYR A 248 -1.38 -0.02 -15.77
N THR A 249 -2.46 -0.68 -15.31
CA THR A 249 -3.35 -0.17 -14.28
C THR A 249 -3.24 -1.00 -13.01
N ILE A 250 -3.68 -0.44 -11.89
CA ILE A 250 -3.74 -1.10 -10.59
C ILE A 250 -5.20 -1.18 -10.15
N PHE A 251 -5.61 -2.32 -9.64
CA PHE A 251 -6.98 -2.53 -9.16
C PHE A 251 -7.02 -2.73 -7.65
N TRP A 252 -7.94 -2.05 -6.97
CA TRP A 252 -8.19 -2.28 -5.54
C TRP A 252 -9.30 -3.31 -5.37
N TYR A 253 -9.01 -4.41 -4.64
CA TYR A 253 -9.92 -5.52 -4.44
C TYR A 253 -10.22 -5.74 -2.95
N PRO A 254 -11.44 -5.40 -2.46
CA PRO A 254 -11.76 -5.34 -1.05
C PRO A 254 -11.86 -6.70 -0.33
N HIS A 255 -11.96 -7.81 -1.06
CA HIS A 255 -12.14 -9.15 -0.50
C HIS A 255 -10.82 -9.80 -0.09
N ALA A 256 -9.70 -9.43 -0.71
CA ALA A 256 -8.38 -9.88 -0.30
C ALA A 256 -7.92 -9.12 0.95
N VAL A 257 -8.20 -9.67 2.12
CA VAL A 257 -8.03 -8.99 3.41
C VAL A 257 -6.75 -9.41 4.12
N THR A 258 -6.03 -8.43 4.67
CA THR A 258 -5.00 -8.62 5.70
C THR A 258 -5.30 -7.83 6.96
N TRP A 259 -4.74 -8.24 8.09
CA TRP A 259 -4.88 -7.58 9.38
C TRP A 259 -3.51 -7.05 9.83
N GLU A 260 -3.47 -5.78 10.21
CA GLU A 260 -2.28 -5.04 10.62
C GLU A 260 -2.40 -4.55 12.07
N GLN A 261 -1.28 -4.31 12.69
CA GLN A 261 -1.23 -3.72 14.02
C GLN A 261 -0.85 -2.25 13.91
N GLU A 262 -1.77 -1.39 14.33
CA GLU A 262 -1.57 0.06 14.29
C GLU A 262 -0.85 0.58 15.53
N PRO A 263 -0.18 1.77 15.44
CA PRO A 263 0.46 2.40 16.57
C PRO A 263 -0.49 2.66 17.74
N GLU A 264 -0.10 2.28 18.96
CA GLU A 264 -0.88 2.47 20.17
C GLU A 264 -0.50 3.75 20.92
N SER A 265 0.61 4.40 20.54
CA SER A 265 1.06 5.66 21.13
C SER A 265 1.15 6.78 20.10
N LEU A 266 0.80 8.00 20.54
CA LEU A 266 0.85 9.20 19.70
C LEU A 266 2.27 9.46 19.15
N ARG A 267 3.30 9.19 19.95
CA ARG A 267 4.70 9.38 19.54
C ARG A 267 5.06 8.49 18.33
N VAL A 268 4.68 7.21 18.36
CA VAL A 268 4.94 6.27 17.26
C VAL A 268 4.12 6.65 16.03
N TRP A 269 2.85 7.01 16.22
CA TRP A 269 1.98 7.48 15.16
C TRP A 269 2.53 8.74 14.48
N MET A 270 2.94 9.76 15.23
CA MET A 270 3.55 10.98 14.68
C MET A 270 4.82 10.68 13.87
N LYS A 271 5.68 9.77 14.37
CA LYS A 271 6.88 9.34 13.63
C LYS A 271 6.52 8.69 12.29
N GLN A 272 5.51 7.82 12.28
CA GLN A 272 5.01 7.14 11.08
C GLN A 272 4.44 8.16 10.08
N ARG A 273 3.55 9.06 10.52
CA ARG A 273 2.93 10.08 9.66
C ARG A 273 3.95 11.09 9.11
N THR A 274 4.93 11.48 9.92
CA THR A 274 6.03 12.34 9.45
C THR A 274 6.84 11.66 8.35
N ARG A 275 7.11 10.36 8.48
CA ARG A 275 7.80 9.61 7.42
C ARG A 275 6.97 9.57 6.13
N TRP A 276 5.67 9.31 6.22
CA TRP A 276 4.78 9.30 5.06
C TRP A 276 4.66 10.67 4.39
N ALA A 277 4.49 11.73 5.18
CA ALA A 277 4.43 13.10 4.66
C ALA A 277 5.73 13.48 3.92
N ARG A 278 6.90 13.17 4.50
CA ARG A 278 8.19 13.39 3.83
C ARG A 278 8.32 12.62 2.53
N GLY A 279 7.87 11.35 2.52
CA GLY A 279 7.85 10.52 1.32
C GLY A 279 6.96 11.10 0.22
N ASN A 280 5.74 11.51 0.57
CA ASN A 280 4.81 12.12 -0.39
C ASN A 280 5.34 13.47 -0.93
N LEU A 281 5.96 14.29 -0.07
CA LEU A 281 6.61 15.53 -0.50
C LEU A 281 7.79 15.26 -1.45
N TRP A 282 8.57 14.22 -1.17
CA TRP A 282 9.63 13.78 -2.07
C TRP A 282 9.07 13.36 -3.44
N ILE A 283 8.00 12.55 -3.46
CA ILE A 283 7.32 12.15 -4.70
C ILE A 283 6.84 13.40 -5.48
N ILE A 284 6.15 14.32 -4.82
CA ILE A 284 5.70 15.57 -5.46
C ILE A 284 6.89 16.32 -6.05
N SER A 285 8.00 16.45 -5.32
CA SER A 285 9.19 17.16 -5.81
C SER A 285 9.83 16.50 -7.04
N GLN A 286 9.81 15.17 -7.13
CA GLN A 286 10.37 14.43 -8.26
C GLN A 286 9.50 14.47 -9.51
N TYR A 287 8.18 14.41 -9.34
CA TYR A 287 7.26 14.16 -10.44
C TYR A 287 6.44 15.39 -10.86
N LEU A 288 6.22 16.40 -9.99
CA LEU A 288 5.38 17.56 -10.30
C LEU A 288 5.84 18.32 -11.54
N LEU A 289 7.15 18.55 -11.68
CA LEU A 289 7.71 19.22 -12.86
C LEU A 289 7.77 18.33 -14.11
N ARG A 290 7.55 17.03 -13.95
CA ARG A 290 7.60 16.04 -15.02
C ARG A 290 6.22 15.48 -15.40
N ILE A 291 5.14 16.04 -14.86
CA ILE A 291 3.77 15.52 -15.08
C ILE A 291 3.39 15.44 -16.56
N PHE A 292 3.90 16.39 -17.39
CA PHE A 292 3.65 16.40 -18.83
C PHE A 292 4.48 15.36 -19.61
N GLN A 293 5.50 14.76 -18.98
CA GLN A 293 6.35 13.70 -19.56
C GLN A 293 5.79 12.31 -19.23
N LEU A 294 4.89 12.21 -18.24
CA LEU A 294 4.25 10.93 -17.89
C LEU A 294 3.34 10.47 -19.02
N LYS A 295 3.42 9.18 -19.37
CA LYS A 295 2.58 8.59 -20.42
C LYS A 295 1.11 8.53 -19.98
N ASP A 296 0.85 8.18 -18.73
CA ASP A 296 -0.51 8.21 -18.18
C ASP A 296 -0.80 9.56 -17.53
N ARG A 297 -1.64 10.36 -18.22
CA ARG A 297 -2.08 11.67 -17.73
C ARG A 297 -2.89 11.62 -16.44
N LYS A 298 -3.54 10.48 -16.15
CA LYS A 298 -4.36 10.33 -14.93
C LYS A 298 -3.48 10.36 -13.69
N ILE A 299 -2.30 9.72 -13.73
CA ILE A 299 -1.36 9.78 -12.60
C ILE A 299 -0.80 11.21 -12.41
N GLY A 300 -0.63 11.95 -13.49
CA GLY A 300 -0.26 13.36 -13.41
C GLY A 300 -1.32 14.20 -12.66
N THR A 301 -2.61 14.00 -12.96
CA THR A 301 -3.70 14.68 -12.22
C THR A 301 -3.73 14.27 -10.74
N ASP A 302 -3.36 13.05 -10.44
CA ASP A 302 -3.27 12.54 -9.08
C ASP A 302 -2.15 13.21 -8.27
N ILE A 303 -0.97 13.37 -8.89
CA ILE A 303 0.16 14.12 -8.29
C ILE A 303 -0.24 15.57 -8.02
N VAL A 304 -0.96 16.23 -8.95
CA VAL A 304 -1.50 17.57 -8.75
C VAL A 304 -2.50 17.61 -7.59
N TYR A 305 -3.39 16.62 -7.47
CA TYR A 305 -4.32 16.51 -6.34
C TYR A 305 -3.58 16.41 -5.00
N PHE A 306 -2.54 15.57 -4.91
CA PHE A 306 -1.72 15.47 -3.70
C PHE A 306 -1.00 16.79 -3.41
N ALA A 307 -0.39 17.43 -4.41
CA ALA A 307 0.25 18.73 -4.24
C ALA A 307 -0.75 19.80 -3.78
N PHE A 308 -1.94 19.86 -4.38
CA PHE A 308 -3.00 20.76 -3.96
C PHE A 308 -3.41 20.50 -2.50
N THR A 309 -3.60 19.25 -2.11
CA THR A 309 -3.97 18.87 -0.74
C THR A 309 -2.90 19.29 0.27
N TYR A 310 -1.64 19.00 0.00
CA TYR A 310 -0.54 19.32 0.93
C TYR A 310 -0.23 20.82 1.04
N PHE A 311 -0.30 21.56 -0.06
CA PHE A 311 0.15 22.96 -0.07
C PHE A 311 -1.00 23.97 -0.03
N VAL A 312 -2.09 23.71 -0.72
CA VAL A 312 -3.20 24.68 -0.86
C VAL A 312 -4.27 24.44 0.19
N PHE A 313 -4.77 23.19 0.30
CA PHE A 313 -5.87 22.90 1.19
C PHE A 313 -5.52 23.11 2.67
N PHE A 314 -4.38 22.59 3.14
CA PHE A 314 -3.96 22.83 4.53
C PHE A 314 -3.71 24.31 4.82
N ALA A 315 -3.08 25.03 3.88
CA ALA A 315 -2.91 26.47 4.03
C ALA A 315 -4.27 27.20 4.07
N ALA A 316 -5.21 26.83 3.21
CA ALA A 316 -6.55 27.40 3.17
C ALA A 316 -7.32 27.19 4.50
N VAL A 317 -7.28 25.98 5.05
CA VAL A 317 -7.92 25.68 6.35
C VAL A 317 -7.30 26.56 7.46
N ILE A 318 -5.97 26.57 7.59
CA ILE A 318 -5.29 27.37 8.63
C ILE A 318 -5.61 28.87 8.47
N ILE A 319 -5.57 29.41 7.24
CA ILE A 319 -5.89 30.79 6.98
C ILE A 319 -7.34 31.11 7.32
N SER A 320 -8.31 30.25 6.91
CA SER A 320 -9.72 30.47 7.19
C SER A 320 -9.99 30.45 8.70
N ASP A 321 -9.40 29.51 9.45
CA ASP A 321 -9.56 29.40 10.90
C ASP A 321 -8.98 30.63 11.63
N ILE A 322 -7.78 31.09 11.25
CA ILE A 322 -7.18 32.29 11.80
C ILE A 322 -8.05 33.52 11.52
N LEU A 323 -8.47 33.72 10.27
CA LEU A 323 -9.28 34.86 9.89
C LEU A 323 -10.68 34.84 10.54
N PHE A 324 -11.28 33.65 10.71
CA PHE A 324 -12.55 33.49 11.40
C PHE A 324 -12.49 33.94 12.87
N VAL A 325 -11.34 33.78 13.54
CA VAL A 325 -11.15 34.21 14.93
C VAL A 325 -10.91 35.73 15.03
N PHE A 326 -10.35 36.36 14.02
CA PHE A 326 -9.91 37.76 14.06
C PHE A 326 -10.77 38.74 13.23
N LEU A 327 -11.73 38.26 12.44
CA LEU A 327 -12.77 39.04 11.75
C LEU A 327 -14.08 39.02 12.51
#